data_188b618fed4af7a035461c9d7150dadd
#
_entry.id   188b618fed4af7a035461c9d7150dadd
#
_cell.length_a   1.000
_cell.length_b   1.000
_cell.length_c   1.000
_cell.angle_alpha   90.00
_cell.angle_beta   90.00
_cell.angle_gamma   90.00
#
_symmetry.space_group_name_H-M   'P 1'
#
loop_
_entity.id
_entity.type
_entity.pdbx_description
1 polymer ?
#
loop_
_entity_poly.entity_id
_entity_poly.type
_entity_poly.pdbx_seq_one_letter_code
_entity_poly.pdbx_strand_id
1 'polypeptide(L)'
;RRSSDLLVRGKYILTSAVPEEIRNGALRIQNGIITEIEEWAVLHSKFPDDQIAGGPNDIIIPGLINAHGHFSEALITGIAEQYTLWEWIQELVGRVGPVLDFDMAYVGTLLSGIQMLQSGVTLVNDMFVYDPINTKSATPGVVKALEEIRLRGIVSFGAGDMRSGVSVQRLLKEHESLAEASENSKLCNFSVGVATLRVQSPKLFKETINFSKRGNFGVHIHLQEVREEVTAVRNDLGLTPIQFCSQEGLFDNPTIAAHCVWIDSEDTRILADQSVSVAHNPIANMILASGVCPVPELRGMGVNVGIGIDGAGSNDSQDMLESIKMTPL
;
A
#
# COMPACT_ATOMS: atom_id res chain seq x y z
N ARG A 1 -15.13 5.91 38.51
CA ARG A 1 -15.02 5.89 37.01
C ARG A 1 -14.15 4.71 36.67
N ARG A 2 -14.62 3.75 35.81
CA ARG A 2 -13.73 2.73 35.30
C ARG A 2 -12.62 3.42 34.51
N SER A 3 -11.39 2.91 34.64
CA SER A 3 -10.25 3.36 33.82
C SER A 3 -10.60 3.27 32.34
N SER A 4 -10.19 4.22 31.53
CA SER A 4 -10.23 4.11 30.07
C SER A 4 -9.06 3.30 29.52
N ASP A 5 -8.14 2.91 30.40
CA ASP A 5 -6.94 2.17 30.06
C ASP A 5 -7.28 0.69 29.90
N LEU A 6 -6.49 -0.01 29.08
CA LEU A 6 -6.79 -1.36 28.62
C LEU A 6 -5.58 -2.28 28.85
N LEU A 7 -5.84 -3.44 29.46
CA LEU A 7 -4.92 -4.57 29.45
C LEU A 7 -5.36 -5.57 28.40
N VAL A 8 -4.51 -5.86 27.43
CA VAL A 8 -4.75 -6.91 26.42
C VAL A 8 -3.96 -8.12 26.80
N ARG A 9 -4.66 -9.21 27.18
CA ARG A 9 -4.04 -10.47 27.65
C ARG A 9 -3.86 -11.45 26.51
N GLY A 10 -2.72 -12.15 26.48
CA GLY A 10 -2.47 -13.27 25.56
C GLY A 10 -1.67 -14.40 26.21
N LYS A 11 -1.85 -15.63 25.67
CA LYS A 11 -0.97 -16.76 25.97
C LYS A 11 0.43 -16.50 25.47
N TYR A 12 0.52 -15.90 24.28
CA TYR A 12 1.75 -15.47 23.67
C TYR A 12 1.61 -14.02 23.19
N ILE A 13 2.63 -13.22 23.43
CA ILE A 13 2.79 -11.91 22.81
C ILE A 13 4.04 -12.01 21.95
N LEU A 14 3.86 -11.90 20.62
CA LEU A 14 4.97 -11.85 19.68
C LEU A 14 5.28 -10.39 19.40
N THR A 15 6.50 -9.97 19.71
CA THR A 15 6.96 -8.62 19.44
C THR A 15 7.72 -8.58 18.10
N SER A 16 7.91 -7.38 17.53
CA SER A 16 8.71 -7.22 16.32
C SER A 16 10.22 -7.26 16.57
N ALA A 17 10.61 -7.24 17.86
CA ALA A 17 12.03 -7.26 18.27
C ALA A 17 12.49 -8.69 18.55
N VAL A 18 13.75 -9.00 18.30
CA VAL A 18 14.34 -10.29 18.61
C VAL A 18 14.97 -10.25 20.01
N PRO A 19 14.69 -11.20 20.87
CA PRO A 19 13.95 -12.48 20.76
C PRO A 19 12.56 -12.36 21.36
N GLU A 20 11.31 -12.48 20.62
CA GLU A 20 10.53 -12.23 21.50
C GLU A 20 9.17 -12.61 21.59
N GLU A 21 9.04 -13.70 22.21
CA GLU A 21 7.80 -14.21 22.73
C GLU A 21 7.73 -13.94 24.25
N ILE A 22 6.65 -13.33 24.70
CA ILE A 22 6.30 -13.27 26.12
C ILE A 22 5.15 -14.23 26.36
N ARG A 23 5.35 -15.19 27.27
CA ARG A 23 4.34 -16.21 27.59
C ARG A 23 3.45 -15.73 28.73
N ASN A 24 2.13 -15.99 28.59
CA ASN A 24 1.13 -15.57 29.54
C ASN A 24 1.28 -14.08 29.92
N GLY A 25 1.37 -13.25 28.89
CA GLY A 25 1.66 -11.83 29.00
C GLY A 25 0.44 -10.93 28.84
N ALA A 26 0.67 -9.63 29.01
CA ALA A 26 -0.28 -8.58 28.66
C ALA A 26 0.43 -7.35 28.09
N LEU A 27 -0.31 -6.58 27.31
CA LEU A 27 0.04 -5.19 26.97
C LEU A 27 -0.85 -4.25 27.78
N ARG A 28 -0.29 -3.15 28.26
CA ARG A 28 -1.09 -2.03 28.75
C ARG A 28 -1.18 -0.96 27.69
N ILE A 29 -2.39 -0.52 27.41
CA ILE A 29 -2.68 0.55 26.45
C ILE A 29 -3.29 1.71 27.19
N GLN A 30 -2.67 2.88 27.06
CA GLN A 30 -3.12 4.13 27.63
C GLN A 30 -3.13 5.22 26.55
N ASN A 31 -4.27 5.86 26.35
CA ASN A 31 -4.44 6.88 25.29
C ASN A 31 -4.05 6.40 23.88
N GLY A 32 -4.30 5.13 23.58
CA GLY A 32 -3.97 4.53 22.27
C GLY A 32 -2.50 4.14 22.09
N ILE A 33 -1.68 4.24 23.13
CA ILE A 33 -0.25 3.91 23.10
C ILE A 33 0.01 2.71 24.03
N ILE A 34 0.80 1.74 23.55
CA ILE A 34 1.31 0.65 24.39
C ILE A 34 2.37 1.25 25.33
N THR A 35 2.09 1.22 26.62
CA THR A 35 2.95 1.80 27.65
C THR A 35 3.81 0.78 28.38
N GLU A 36 3.30 -0.45 28.49
CA GLU A 36 4.00 -1.55 29.19
C GLU A 36 3.68 -2.89 28.49
N ILE A 37 4.63 -3.79 28.46
CA ILE A 37 4.49 -5.19 28.02
C ILE A 37 5.20 -6.05 29.07
N GLU A 38 4.46 -6.97 29.72
CA GLU A 38 5.00 -7.74 30.83
C GLU A 38 4.15 -9.01 31.04
N GLU A 39 4.52 -9.87 31.99
CA GLU A 39 3.69 -10.97 32.43
C GLU A 39 2.32 -10.51 32.93
N TRP A 40 1.27 -11.27 32.59
CA TRP A 40 -0.11 -10.98 32.99
C TRP A 40 -0.27 -10.70 34.50
N ALA A 41 0.33 -11.57 35.34
CA ALA A 41 0.20 -11.45 36.79
C ALA A 41 0.75 -10.12 37.31
N VAL A 42 1.83 -9.63 36.72
CA VAL A 42 2.49 -8.37 37.08
C VAL A 42 1.59 -7.18 36.71
N LEU A 43 1.17 -7.09 35.45
CA LEU A 43 0.37 -5.96 35.00
C LEU A 43 -1.02 -5.94 35.63
N HIS A 44 -1.68 -7.09 35.77
CA HIS A 44 -2.99 -7.16 36.40
C HIS A 44 -2.95 -6.77 37.90
N SER A 45 -1.89 -7.14 38.60
CA SER A 45 -1.70 -6.69 39.99
C SER A 45 -1.43 -5.20 40.11
N LYS A 46 -0.68 -4.64 39.15
CA LYS A 46 -0.32 -3.20 39.12
C LYS A 46 -1.50 -2.31 38.71
N PHE A 47 -2.39 -2.82 37.82
CA PHE A 47 -3.51 -2.07 37.24
C PHE A 47 -4.83 -2.88 37.31
N PRO A 48 -5.34 -3.15 38.53
CA PRO A 48 -6.49 -4.04 38.71
C PRO A 48 -7.82 -3.46 38.18
N ASP A 49 -7.89 -2.14 38.01
CA ASP A 49 -9.09 -1.42 37.57
C ASP A 49 -9.14 -1.20 36.05
N ASP A 50 -8.07 -1.54 35.32
CA ASP A 50 -8.04 -1.39 33.86
C ASP A 50 -8.99 -2.39 33.19
N GLN A 51 -9.55 -2.01 32.04
CA GLN A 51 -10.39 -2.89 31.24
C GLN A 51 -9.54 -4.05 30.70
N ILE A 52 -10.14 -5.24 30.58
CA ILE A 52 -9.45 -6.43 30.07
C ILE A 52 -10.03 -6.80 28.72
N ALA A 53 -9.14 -7.00 27.72
CA ALA A 53 -9.44 -7.65 26.45
C ALA A 53 -8.53 -8.85 26.24
N GLY A 54 -8.94 -9.76 25.33
CA GLY A 54 -8.21 -10.98 25.08
C GLY A 54 -8.31 -11.99 26.23
N GLY A 55 -7.53 -13.06 26.17
CA GLY A 55 -7.61 -14.16 27.11
C GLY A 55 -6.39 -15.08 27.16
N PRO A 56 -6.42 -16.09 28.04
CA PRO A 56 -5.29 -16.98 28.28
C PRO A 56 -4.97 -17.95 27.13
N ASN A 57 -5.76 -17.94 26.06
CA ASN A 57 -5.57 -18.78 24.87
C ASN A 57 -5.27 -17.96 23.60
N ASP A 58 -5.26 -16.63 23.71
CA ASP A 58 -5.04 -15.74 22.56
C ASP A 58 -3.55 -15.55 22.28
N ILE A 59 -3.25 -15.24 21.04
CA ILE A 59 -1.93 -14.81 20.59
C ILE A 59 -2.04 -13.35 20.16
N ILE A 60 -1.17 -12.51 20.73
CA ILE A 60 -1.08 -11.10 20.36
C ILE A 60 0.09 -10.93 19.40
N ILE A 61 -0.18 -10.33 18.25
CA ILE A 61 0.81 -9.99 17.23
C ILE A 61 0.72 -8.50 16.91
N PRO A 62 1.75 -7.88 16.35
CA PRO A 62 1.64 -6.55 15.75
C PRO A 62 0.54 -6.55 14.69
N GLY A 63 -0.19 -5.43 14.56
CA GLY A 63 -1.18 -5.28 13.49
C GLY A 63 -0.54 -5.45 12.12
N LEU A 64 -1.25 -6.11 11.20
CA LEU A 64 -0.75 -6.35 9.85
C LEU A 64 -0.69 -5.04 9.06
N ILE A 65 0.26 -4.95 8.13
CA ILE A 65 0.45 -3.82 7.23
C ILE A 65 0.25 -4.30 5.80
N ASN A 66 -0.74 -3.72 5.10
CA ASN A 66 -0.88 -3.90 3.67
C ASN A 66 0.04 -2.91 2.95
N ALA A 67 1.13 -3.41 2.34
CA ALA A 67 2.15 -2.58 1.73
C ALA A 67 1.73 -1.97 0.38
N HIS A 68 0.68 -2.49 -0.26
CA HIS A 68 0.16 -2.02 -1.55
C HIS A 68 -1.27 -2.47 -1.77
N GLY A 69 -2.13 -1.56 -2.18
CA GLY A 69 -3.52 -1.83 -2.53
C GLY A 69 -4.16 -0.74 -3.38
N HIS A 70 -5.36 -1.03 -3.90
CA HIS A 70 -6.15 -0.14 -4.77
C HIS A 70 -7.60 -0.08 -4.33
N PHE A 71 -7.97 0.94 -3.57
CA PHE A 71 -9.37 1.17 -3.22
C PHE A 71 -10.24 1.52 -4.45
N SER A 72 -9.62 1.97 -5.54
CA SER A 72 -10.30 2.21 -6.82
C SER A 72 -10.90 0.96 -7.45
N GLU A 73 -10.43 -0.23 -7.06
CA GLU A 73 -10.87 -1.52 -7.61
C GLU A 73 -11.95 -2.22 -6.79
N ALA A 74 -12.29 -1.69 -5.62
CA ALA A 74 -13.20 -2.33 -4.68
C ALA A 74 -14.58 -2.68 -5.26
N LEU A 75 -15.04 -1.91 -6.24
CA LEU A 75 -16.37 -2.06 -6.84
C LEU A 75 -16.38 -2.93 -8.12
N ILE A 76 -15.23 -3.53 -8.48
CA ILE A 76 -15.07 -4.29 -9.72
C ILE A 76 -14.51 -5.69 -9.50
N THR A 77 -14.66 -6.23 -8.32
CA THR A 77 -14.22 -7.59 -7.95
C THR A 77 -14.89 -8.66 -8.81
N GLY A 78 -14.14 -9.67 -9.22
CA GLY A 78 -14.63 -10.82 -9.99
C GLY A 78 -14.96 -10.50 -11.46
N ILE A 79 -14.46 -9.36 -11.96
CA ILE A 79 -14.65 -8.95 -13.36
C ILE A 79 -13.29 -9.01 -14.07
N ALA A 80 -13.24 -9.63 -15.25
CA ALA A 80 -12.06 -9.63 -16.11
C ALA A 80 -10.86 -10.50 -15.64
N GLU A 81 -11.13 -11.58 -14.89
CA GLU A 81 -10.12 -12.56 -14.44
C GLU A 81 -9.36 -13.27 -15.58
N GLN A 82 -9.90 -13.24 -16.81
CA GLN A 82 -9.30 -13.89 -17.97
C GLN A 82 -8.22 -13.07 -18.67
N TYR A 83 -7.96 -11.85 -18.23
CA TYR A 83 -7.04 -10.94 -18.90
C TYR A 83 -5.65 -10.95 -18.28
N THR A 84 -4.63 -10.78 -19.11
CA THR A 84 -3.29 -10.39 -18.66
C THR A 84 -3.27 -8.92 -18.27
N LEU A 85 -2.21 -8.45 -17.58
CA LEU A 85 -2.17 -7.08 -17.02
C LEU A 85 -2.57 -5.99 -18.02
N TRP A 86 -2.00 -5.98 -19.25
CA TRP A 86 -2.27 -4.88 -20.20
C TRP A 86 -3.68 -4.94 -20.77
N GLU A 87 -4.21 -6.13 -21.01
CA GLU A 87 -5.59 -6.33 -21.41
C GLU A 87 -6.54 -5.91 -20.27
N TRP A 88 -6.23 -6.29 -19.04
CA TRP A 88 -6.96 -5.92 -17.84
C TRP A 88 -6.98 -4.39 -17.62
N ILE A 89 -5.82 -3.72 -17.76
CA ILE A 89 -5.74 -2.26 -17.69
C ILE A 89 -6.59 -1.61 -18.78
N GLN A 90 -6.59 -2.13 -20.00
CA GLN A 90 -7.33 -1.56 -21.12
C GLN A 90 -8.83 -1.82 -21.01
N GLU A 91 -9.23 -3.06 -20.73
CA GLU A 91 -10.62 -3.50 -20.78
C GLU A 91 -11.39 -3.19 -19.49
N LEU A 92 -10.72 -3.11 -18.34
CA LEU A 92 -11.34 -2.84 -17.06
C LEU A 92 -10.98 -1.47 -16.50
N VAL A 93 -9.73 -1.23 -16.13
CA VAL A 93 -9.31 0.03 -15.49
C VAL A 93 -9.58 1.23 -16.40
N GLY A 94 -9.34 1.09 -17.72
CA GLY A 94 -9.59 2.13 -18.71
C GLY A 94 -11.06 2.52 -18.88
N ARG A 95 -11.97 1.61 -18.56
CA ARG A 95 -13.41 1.88 -18.61
C ARG A 95 -13.95 2.41 -17.29
N VAL A 96 -13.39 1.99 -16.18
CA VAL A 96 -13.83 2.37 -14.84
C VAL A 96 -13.21 3.69 -14.39
N GLY A 97 -11.94 3.91 -14.67
CA GLY A 97 -11.20 5.10 -14.26
C GLY A 97 -11.92 6.42 -14.56
N PRO A 98 -12.50 6.63 -15.76
CA PRO A 98 -13.22 7.86 -16.09
C PRO A 98 -14.52 8.10 -15.34
N VAL A 99 -15.14 7.07 -14.75
CA VAL A 99 -16.44 7.19 -14.06
C VAL A 99 -16.31 7.27 -12.54
N LEU A 100 -15.14 6.95 -12.00
CA LEU A 100 -14.92 7.04 -10.55
C LEU A 100 -15.03 8.48 -10.07
N ASP A 101 -15.79 8.66 -9.01
CA ASP A 101 -16.00 9.94 -8.35
C ASP A 101 -15.76 9.84 -6.84
N PHE A 102 -16.01 10.93 -6.13
CA PHE A 102 -15.80 11.01 -4.68
C PHE A 102 -16.63 9.98 -3.90
N ASP A 103 -17.90 9.77 -4.27
CA ASP A 103 -18.77 8.86 -3.54
C ASP A 103 -18.38 7.40 -3.80
N MET A 104 -17.97 7.07 -5.03
CA MET A 104 -17.43 5.75 -5.36
C MET A 104 -16.10 5.49 -4.66
N ALA A 105 -15.21 6.48 -4.61
CA ALA A 105 -13.97 6.40 -3.85
C ALA A 105 -14.22 6.16 -2.36
N TYR A 106 -15.17 6.89 -1.78
CA TYR A 106 -15.56 6.73 -0.39
C TYR A 106 -16.15 5.34 -0.11
N VAL A 107 -17.14 4.89 -0.89
CA VAL A 107 -17.80 3.59 -0.69
C VAL A 107 -16.85 2.43 -0.96
N GLY A 108 -16.04 2.50 -2.04
CA GLY A 108 -15.04 1.48 -2.35
C GLY A 108 -14.00 1.32 -1.25
N THR A 109 -13.54 2.44 -0.70
CA THR A 109 -12.59 2.43 0.44
C THR A 109 -13.22 1.83 1.70
N LEU A 110 -14.49 2.14 2.00
CA LEU A 110 -15.20 1.49 3.10
C LEU A 110 -15.27 -0.02 2.92
N LEU A 111 -15.64 -0.47 1.72
CA LEU A 111 -15.80 -1.90 1.41
C LEU A 111 -14.49 -2.67 1.60
N SER A 112 -13.43 -2.26 0.94
CA SER A 112 -12.12 -2.90 1.05
C SER A 112 -11.48 -2.71 2.44
N GLY A 113 -11.59 -1.51 3.01
CA GLY A 113 -11.02 -1.21 4.32
C GLY A 113 -11.64 -2.03 5.46
N ILE A 114 -12.95 -2.31 5.42
CA ILE A 114 -13.62 -3.18 6.40
C ILE A 114 -13.12 -4.62 6.26
N GLN A 115 -12.95 -5.15 5.05
CA GLN A 115 -12.38 -6.48 4.83
C GLN A 115 -10.92 -6.56 5.35
N MET A 116 -10.11 -5.54 5.07
CA MET A 116 -8.74 -5.43 5.59
C MET A 116 -8.71 -5.43 7.13
N LEU A 117 -9.58 -4.65 7.78
CA LEU A 117 -9.69 -4.63 9.25
C LEU A 117 -10.08 -6.00 9.82
N GLN A 118 -10.99 -6.72 9.16
CA GLN A 118 -11.41 -8.07 9.56
C GLN A 118 -10.27 -9.10 9.48
N SER A 119 -9.31 -8.89 8.57
CA SER A 119 -8.10 -9.74 8.45
C SER A 119 -6.92 -9.25 9.31
N GLY A 120 -7.12 -8.18 10.13
CA GLY A 120 -6.12 -7.68 11.06
C GLY A 120 -5.18 -6.60 10.49
N VAL A 121 -5.48 -6.02 9.34
CA VAL A 121 -4.74 -4.87 8.79
C VAL A 121 -5.00 -3.63 9.65
N THR A 122 -3.95 -2.93 10.02
CA THR A 122 -4.00 -1.70 10.83
C THR A 122 -3.39 -0.48 10.14
N LEU A 123 -2.72 -0.71 9.01
CA LEU A 123 -2.16 0.31 8.12
C LEU A 123 -2.21 -0.20 6.69
N VAL A 124 -2.67 0.63 5.77
CA VAL A 124 -2.66 0.34 4.33
C VAL A 124 -1.86 1.41 3.58
N ASN A 125 -1.10 0.99 2.58
CA ASN A 125 -0.51 1.87 1.58
C ASN A 125 -1.32 1.73 0.29
N ASP A 126 -2.17 2.71 0.02
CA ASP A 126 -3.10 2.71 -1.11
C ASP A 126 -2.58 3.55 -2.28
N MET A 127 -2.81 3.07 -3.50
CA MET A 127 -2.69 3.86 -4.71
C MET A 127 -4.05 3.91 -5.41
N PHE A 128 -4.77 5.01 -5.27
CA PHE A 128 -6.04 5.20 -5.95
C PHE A 128 -5.80 5.56 -7.42
N VAL A 129 -6.14 4.65 -8.32
CA VAL A 129 -5.95 4.82 -9.78
C VAL A 129 -7.28 5.18 -10.42
N TYR A 130 -7.36 6.36 -11.06
CA TYR A 130 -8.51 6.79 -11.84
C TYR A 130 -8.13 7.92 -12.80
N ASP A 131 -9.07 8.27 -13.70
CA ASP A 131 -8.89 9.35 -14.67
C ASP A 131 -9.73 10.58 -14.23
N PRO A 132 -9.12 11.64 -13.66
CA PRO A 132 -9.84 12.81 -13.14
C PRO A 132 -10.34 13.72 -14.27
N ILE A 133 -11.26 13.20 -15.10
CA ILE A 133 -11.88 13.94 -16.20
C ILE A 133 -12.87 15.00 -15.69
N ASN A 134 -13.45 14.80 -14.52
CA ASN A 134 -14.33 15.75 -13.86
C ASN A 134 -13.52 16.81 -13.08
N THR A 135 -14.14 17.94 -12.80
CA THR A 135 -13.51 19.03 -12.02
C THR A 135 -13.39 18.72 -10.53
N LYS A 136 -14.33 17.92 -10.00
CA LYS A 136 -14.33 17.51 -8.58
C LYS A 136 -13.35 16.35 -8.38
N SER A 137 -12.49 16.45 -7.36
CA SER A 137 -11.53 15.41 -6.99
C SER A 137 -12.21 14.23 -6.31
N ALA A 138 -11.81 13.00 -6.69
CA ALA A 138 -12.34 11.77 -6.10
C ALA A 138 -11.52 11.32 -4.86
N THR A 139 -10.21 11.48 -4.90
CA THR A 139 -9.29 10.94 -3.90
C THR A 139 -9.52 11.42 -2.46
N PRO A 140 -10.04 12.63 -2.15
CA PRO A 140 -10.44 12.97 -0.79
C PRO A 140 -11.52 12.05 -0.18
N GLY A 141 -12.29 11.33 -1.01
CA GLY A 141 -13.23 10.31 -0.58
C GLY A 141 -12.55 9.14 0.14
N VAL A 142 -11.33 8.76 -0.31
CA VAL A 142 -10.50 7.73 0.33
C VAL A 142 -10.16 8.13 1.76
N VAL A 143 -9.63 9.34 1.94
CA VAL A 143 -9.25 9.86 3.27
C VAL A 143 -10.45 9.89 4.22
N LYS A 144 -11.59 10.40 3.75
CA LYS A 144 -12.83 10.44 4.53
C LYS A 144 -13.27 9.05 5.00
N ALA A 145 -13.20 8.05 4.14
CA ALA A 145 -13.58 6.69 4.47
C ALA A 145 -12.64 6.06 5.51
N LEU A 146 -11.32 6.22 5.33
CA LEU A 146 -10.31 5.73 6.26
C LEU A 146 -10.47 6.34 7.66
N GLU A 147 -10.77 7.63 7.74
CA GLU A 147 -11.08 8.30 9.01
C GLU A 147 -12.33 7.70 9.69
N GLU A 148 -13.38 7.41 8.93
CA GLU A 148 -14.62 6.85 9.46
C GLU A 148 -14.45 5.46 10.05
N ILE A 149 -13.74 4.57 9.33
CA ILE A 149 -13.46 3.21 9.81
C ILE A 149 -12.25 3.12 10.75
N ARG A 150 -11.55 4.24 10.97
CA ARG A 150 -10.35 4.35 11.81
C ARG A 150 -9.19 3.45 11.35
N LEU A 151 -9.04 3.28 10.06
CA LEU A 151 -7.90 2.59 9.46
C LEU A 151 -6.84 3.62 9.06
N ARG A 152 -5.60 3.41 9.48
CA ARG A 152 -4.49 4.28 9.07
C ARG A 152 -4.13 4.00 7.61
N GLY A 153 -3.81 5.07 6.87
CA GLY A 153 -3.43 4.98 5.46
C GLY A 153 -2.24 5.85 5.09
N ILE A 154 -1.43 5.35 4.16
CA ILE A 154 -0.59 6.17 3.30
C ILE A 154 -1.30 6.15 1.96
N VAL A 155 -1.78 7.30 1.51
CA VAL A 155 -2.63 7.37 0.33
C VAL A 155 -1.90 8.07 -0.81
N SER A 156 -2.04 7.54 -2.02
CA SER A 156 -1.44 8.10 -3.21
C SER A 156 -2.43 8.09 -4.38
N PHE A 157 -2.17 8.94 -5.37
CA PHE A 157 -2.94 9.00 -6.60
C PHE A 157 -2.09 8.48 -7.76
N GLY A 158 -2.50 7.38 -8.37
CA GLY A 158 -1.84 6.78 -9.52
C GLY A 158 -2.13 7.55 -10.80
N ALA A 159 -1.36 8.61 -11.06
CA ALA A 159 -1.54 9.49 -12.21
C ALA A 159 -1.10 8.84 -13.54
N GLY A 160 -1.83 9.14 -14.61
CA GLY A 160 -1.48 8.75 -15.99
C GLY A 160 -2.16 9.66 -17.01
N ASP A 161 -1.39 10.25 -17.93
CA ASP A 161 -1.90 11.17 -18.96
C ASP A 161 -1.93 10.58 -20.37
N MET A 162 -1.19 9.50 -20.61
CA MET A 162 -1.09 8.93 -21.96
C MET A 162 -2.35 8.21 -22.43
N ARG A 163 -3.18 7.75 -21.50
CA ARG A 163 -4.41 7.04 -21.82
C ARG A 163 -5.63 7.96 -21.81
N SER A 164 -5.78 8.74 -20.76
CA SER A 164 -6.99 9.51 -20.47
C SER A 164 -7.09 10.83 -21.25
N GLY A 165 -5.97 11.35 -21.74
CA GLY A 165 -5.89 12.69 -22.31
C GLY A 165 -6.12 13.82 -21.26
N VAL A 166 -6.11 13.49 -19.99
CA VAL A 166 -6.21 14.46 -18.89
C VAL A 166 -4.92 15.30 -18.85
N SER A 167 -5.07 16.62 -18.69
CA SER A 167 -3.89 17.50 -18.67
C SER A 167 -3.03 17.26 -17.43
N VAL A 168 -1.70 17.44 -17.59
CA VAL A 168 -0.73 17.35 -16.47
C VAL A 168 -1.15 18.23 -15.30
N GLN A 169 -1.63 19.45 -15.58
CA GLN A 169 -2.10 20.37 -14.52
C GLN A 169 -3.29 19.79 -13.74
N ARG A 170 -4.22 19.11 -14.41
CA ARG A 170 -5.36 18.50 -13.72
C ARG A 170 -4.93 17.32 -12.85
N LEU A 171 -3.94 16.52 -13.31
CA LEU A 171 -3.36 15.42 -12.54
C LEU A 171 -2.59 15.92 -11.32
N LEU A 172 -1.78 16.98 -11.47
CA LEU A 172 -1.09 17.60 -10.33
C LEU A 172 -2.08 18.19 -9.32
N LYS A 173 -3.18 18.79 -9.78
CA LYS A 173 -4.23 19.28 -8.89
C LYS A 173 -4.89 18.15 -8.09
N GLU A 174 -4.98 16.95 -8.64
CA GLU A 174 -5.48 15.78 -7.90
C GLU A 174 -4.53 15.36 -6.79
N HIS A 175 -3.20 15.35 -7.06
CA HIS A 175 -2.19 15.15 -6.02
C HIS A 175 -2.31 16.21 -4.91
N GLU A 176 -2.47 17.49 -5.27
CA GLU A 176 -2.65 18.59 -4.31
C GLU A 176 -3.90 18.38 -3.45
N SER A 177 -5.03 18.01 -4.06
CA SER A 177 -6.29 17.78 -3.34
C SER A 177 -6.19 16.62 -2.35
N LEU A 178 -5.47 15.55 -2.72
CA LEU A 178 -5.25 14.40 -1.84
C LEU A 178 -4.26 14.74 -0.72
N ALA A 179 -3.20 15.48 -1.03
CA ALA A 179 -2.23 15.94 -0.04
C ALA A 179 -2.90 16.83 1.03
N GLU A 180 -3.72 17.80 0.60
CA GLU A 180 -4.50 18.67 1.50
C GLU A 180 -5.48 17.88 2.37
N ALA A 181 -6.21 16.92 1.79
CA ALA A 181 -7.11 16.06 2.56
C ALA A 181 -6.36 15.24 3.61
N SER A 182 -5.18 14.71 3.26
CA SER A 182 -4.33 13.93 4.16
C SER A 182 -3.72 14.77 5.27
N GLU A 183 -3.29 16.01 4.98
CA GLU A 183 -2.75 16.94 5.98
C GLU A 183 -3.80 17.27 7.07
N ASN A 184 -5.07 17.32 6.70
CA ASN A 184 -6.18 17.54 7.61
C ASN A 184 -6.62 16.27 8.37
N SER A 185 -6.05 15.11 8.05
CA SER A 185 -6.34 13.82 8.69
C SER A 185 -5.38 13.53 9.83
N LYS A 186 -5.87 12.75 10.82
CA LYS A 186 -5.02 12.21 11.90
C LYS A 186 -4.54 10.79 11.60
N LEU A 187 -5.12 10.15 10.60
CA LEU A 187 -4.90 8.73 10.26
C LEU A 187 -4.22 8.54 8.91
N CYS A 188 -4.27 9.54 8.03
CA CYS A 188 -3.74 9.43 6.69
C CYS A 188 -2.49 10.29 6.51
N ASN A 189 -1.51 9.73 5.80
CA ASN A 189 -0.38 10.45 5.23
C ASN A 189 -0.47 10.37 3.72
N PHE A 190 0.12 11.35 3.05
CA PHE A 190 0.16 11.41 1.59
C PHE A 190 1.50 10.91 1.05
N SER A 191 1.46 10.19 -0.08
CA SER A 191 2.60 9.94 -0.95
C SER A 191 2.23 10.25 -2.40
N VAL A 192 3.23 10.52 -3.24
CA VAL A 192 3.03 10.77 -4.67
C VAL A 192 2.92 9.44 -5.40
N GLY A 193 1.85 9.24 -6.18
CA GLY A 193 1.64 8.02 -6.93
C GLY A 193 2.11 8.13 -8.39
N VAL A 194 2.79 7.10 -8.87
CA VAL A 194 3.10 6.87 -10.28
C VAL A 194 2.43 5.56 -10.68
N ALA A 195 1.37 5.61 -11.49
CA ALA A 195 0.64 4.39 -11.85
C ALA A 195 1.58 3.35 -12.49
N THR A 196 2.25 3.72 -13.58
CA THR A 196 3.36 2.99 -14.19
C THR A 196 4.04 3.93 -15.19
N LEU A 197 5.29 3.68 -15.54
CA LEU A 197 6.02 4.48 -16.55
C LEU A 197 5.31 4.51 -17.91
N ARG A 198 4.61 3.44 -18.26
CA ARG A 198 3.95 3.29 -19.56
C ARG A 198 2.70 4.16 -19.76
N VAL A 199 2.13 4.71 -18.69
CA VAL A 199 0.95 5.59 -18.79
C VAL A 199 1.25 7.04 -18.46
N GLN A 200 2.51 7.36 -18.15
CA GLN A 200 2.96 8.73 -17.92
C GLN A 200 3.79 9.25 -19.10
N SER A 201 3.48 10.46 -19.59
CA SER A 201 4.37 11.19 -20.48
C SER A 201 5.66 11.60 -19.75
N PRO A 202 6.78 11.83 -20.46
CA PRO A 202 8.00 12.36 -19.85
C PRO A 202 7.76 13.67 -19.08
N LYS A 203 6.82 14.48 -19.54
CA LYS A 203 6.44 15.73 -18.87
C LYS A 203 5.77 15.47 -17.54
N LEU A 204 4.77 14.57 -17.49
CA LEU A 204 4.07 14.22 -16.24
C LEU A 204 5.07 13.60 -15.26
N PHE A 205 5.89 12.65 -15.70
CA PHE A 205 6.87 11.97 -14.86
C PHE A 205 7.82 12.97 -14.17
N LYS A 206 8.36 13.93 -14.96
CA LYS A 206 9.23 14.98 -14.42
C LYS A 206 8.51 15.90 -13.42
N GLU A 207 7.28 16.30 -13.72
CA GLU A 207 6.49 17.13 -12.79
C GLU A 207 6.10 16.37 -11.52
N THR A 208 5.84 15.05 -11.61
CA THR A 208 5.59 14.17 -10.46
C THR A 208 6.81 14.10 -9.53
N ILE A 209 8.02 13.92 -10.09
CA ILE A 209 9.27 13.95 -9.31
C ILE A 209 9.47 15.33 -8.66
N ASN A 210 9.27 16.42 -9.40
CA ASN A 210 9.38 17.76 -8.88
C ASN A 210 8.38 18.03 -7.74
N PHE A 211 7.16 17.50 -7.86
CA PHE A 211 6.13 17.63 -6.83
C PHE A 211 6.53 16.88 -5.55
N SER A 212 7.01 15.65 -5.68
CA SER A 212 7.53 14.85 -4.56
C SER A 212 8.68 15.57 -3.84
N LYS A 213 9.67 16.06 -4.58
CA LYS A 213 10.83 16.77 -4.01
C LYS A 213 10.44 18.07 -3.31
N ARG A 214 9.56 18.88 -3.90
CA ARG A 214 9.13 20.15 -3.28
C ARG A 214 8.39 19.96 -1.95
N GLY A 215 7.56 18.92 -1.86
CA GLY A 215 6.79 18.61 -0.66
C GLY A 215 7.49 17.65 0.30
N ASN A 216 8.66 17.14 -0.05
CA ASN A 216 9.34 16.06 0.67
C ASN A 216 8.41 14.86 0.90
N PHE A 217 7.60 14.51 -0.12
CA PHE A 217 6.66 13.42 -0.08
C PHE A 217 7.32 12.11 -0.51
N GLY A 218 6.94 11.00 0.11
CA GLY A 218 7.30 9.67 -0.38
C GLY A 218 6.69 9.39 -1.76
N VAL A 219 7.15 8.33 -2.41
CA VAL A 219 6.69 7.89 -3.72
C VAL A 219 6.16 6.46 -3.65
N HIS A 220 5.07 6.20 -4.37
CA HIS A 220 4.49 4.88 -4.57
C HIS A 220 4.36 4.62 -6.08
N ILE A 221 4.94 3.51 -6.57
CA ILE A 221 5.02 3.22 -8.01
C ILE A 221 4.85 1.71 -8.29
N HIS A 222 4.14 1.33 -9.39
CA HIS A 222 4.26 -0.01 -9.97
C HIS A 222 5.51 -0.07 -10.83
N LEU A 223 6.32 -1.10 -10.63
CA LEU A 223 7.63 -1.15 -11.26
C LEU A 223 8.03 -2.58 -11.65
N GLN A 224 8.34 -2.76 -12.93
CA GLN A 224 8.81 -4.04 -13.49
C GLN A 224 7.91 -5.23 -13.13
N GLU A 225 6.60 -5.02 -13.18
CA GLU A 225 5.61 -6.04 -12.87
C GLU A 225 5.58 -7.13 -13.96
N VAL A 226 5.61 -6.73 -15.22
CA VAL A 226 5.57 -7.65 -16.37
C VAL A 226 6.76 -7.44 -17.29
N ARG A 227 7.15 -8.52 -17.99
CA ARG A 227 8.31 -8.52 -18.90
C ARG A 227 8.17 -7.51 -20.04
N GLU A 228 6.96 -7.27 -20.49
CA GLU A 228 6.65 -6.31 -21.55
C GLU A 228 7.00 -4.87 -21.16
N GLU A 229 6.83 -4.48 -19.90
CA GLU A 229 7.25 -3.16 -19.40
C GLU A 229 8.76 -3.00 -19.51
N VAL A 230 9.50 -3.97 -19.00
CA VAL A 230 10.98 -3.96 -19.06
C VAL A 230 11.48 -3.89 -20.50
N THR A 231 10.88 -4.71 -21.40
CA THR A 231 11.25 -4.76 -22.80
C THR A 231 10.99 -3.44 -23.51
N ALA A 232 9.83 -2.82 -23.26
CA ALA A 232 9.47 -1.54 -23.87
C ALA A 232 10.44 -0.43 -23.43
N VAL A 233 10.68 -0.28 -22.13
CA VAL A 233 11.56 0.77 -21.59
C VAL A 233 13.01 0.55 -22.05
N ARG A 234 13.50 -0.69 -22.10
CA ARG A 234 14.83 -0.99 -22.64
C ARG A 234 14.97 -0.64 -24.13
N ASN A 235 13.94 -0.90 -24.93
CA ASN A 235 13.97 -0.55 -26.35
C ASN A 235 13.97 0.96 -26.57
N ASP A 236 13.22 1.71 -25.76
CA ASP A 236 13.06 3.15 -25.91
C ASP A 236 14.24 3.94 -25.31
N LEU A 237 14.77 3.49 -24.17
CA LEU A 237 15.73 4.27 -23.36
C LEU A 237 17.09 3.57 -23.15
N GLY A 238 17.22 2.29 -23.51
CA GLY A 238 18.43 1.48 -23.24
C GLY A 238 18.64 1.10 -21.77
N LEU A 239 17.64 1.33 -20.92
CA LEU A 239 17.68 1.15 -19.46
C LEU A 239 16.53 0.25 -18.99
N THR A 240 16.67 -0.38 -17.83
CA THR A 240 15.51 -0.93 -17.14
C THR A 240 14.65 0.19 -16.56
N PRO A 241 13.36 -0.06 -16.25
CA PRO A 241 12.53 0.90 -15.51
C PRO A 241 13.15 1.37 -14.20
N ILE A 242 13.76 0.48 -13.42
CA ILE A 242 14.46 0.82 -12.16
C ILE A 242 15.67 1.72 -12.42
N GLN A 243 16.51 1.38 -13.39
CA GLN A 243 17.66 2.21 -13.77
C GLN A 243 17.22 3.61 -14.22
N PHE A 244 16.16 3.70 -15.02
CA PHE A 244 15.60 4.97 -15.47
C PHE A 244 15.08 5.81 -14.29
N CYS A 245 14.26 5.22 -13.40
CA CYS A 245 13.75 5.90 -12.21
C CYS A 245 14.89 6.43 -11.31
N SER A 246 15.94 5.62 -11.13
CA SER A 246 17.14 6.00 -10.38
C SER A 246 17.85 7.20 -11.00
N GLN A 247 18.08 7.18 -12.34
CA GLN A 247 18.76 8.28 -13.05
C GLN A 247 17.96 9.60 -13.03
N GLU A 248 16.63 9.51 -13.12
CA GLU A 248 15.76 10.70 -13.04
C GLU A 248 15.55 11.21 -11.60
N GLY A 249 16.08 10.49 -10.59
CA GLY A 249 16.02 10.89 -9.20
C GLY A 249 14.64 10.68 -8.56
N LEU A 250 13.86 9.68 -9.04
CA LEU A 250 12.58 9.30 -8.41
C LEU A 250 12.79 8.75 -7.00
N PHE A 251 13.90 8.05 -6.78
CA PHE A 251 14.26 7.42 -5.52
C PHE A 251 14.98 8.34 -4.52
N ASP A 252 15.10 9.64 -4.81
CA ASP A 252 15.69 10.60 -3.87
C ASP A 252 14.81 10.79 -2.62
N ASN A 253 13.53 10.48 -2.71
CA ASN A 253 12.59 10.45 -1.60
C ASN A 253 12.24 9.00 -1.23
N PRO A 254 11.78 8.73 0.02
CA PRO A 254 11.37 7.39 0.42
C PRO A 254 10.38 6.79 -0.58
N THR A 255 10.72 5.65 -1.16
CA THR A 255 9.93 5.06 -2.24
C THR A 255 9.54 3.63 -1.90
N ILE A 256 8.29 3.28 -2.23
CA ILE A 256 7.81 1.90 -2.30
C ILE A 256 7.49 1.55 -3.75
N ALA A 257 8.10 0.48 -4.24
CA ALA A 257 7.90 -0.09 -5.57
C ALA A 257 7.05 -1.36 -5.46
N ALA A 258 5.87 -1.37 -6.08
CA ALA A 258 5.02 -2.54 -6.12
C ALA A 258 5.49 -3.52 -7.20
N HIS A 259 5.33 -4.80 -6.93
CA HIS A 259 5.62 -5.99 -7.75
C HIS A 259 7.11 -6.32 -7.88
N CYS A 260 7.92 -5.57 -8.60
CA CYS A 260 9.34 -5.84 -8.85
C CYS A 260 9.62 -7.31 -9.25
N VAL A 261 8.85 -7.84 -10.21
CA VAL A 261 8.89 -9.25 -10.64
C VAL A 261 10.05 -9.49 -11.61
N TRP A 262 10.20 -8.64 -12.62
CA TRP A 262 11.16 -8.82 -13.72
C TRP A 262 12.40 -7.95 -13.53
N ILE A 263 13.08 -8.13 -12.38
CA ILE A 263 14.30 -7.42 -12.01
C ILE A 263 15.55 -8.27 -12.21
N ASP A 264 16.67 -7.63 -12.47
CA ASP A 264 17.97 -8.28 -12.52
C ASP A 264 18.84 -7.91 -11.28
N SER A 265 20.07 -8.43 -11.22
CA SER A 265 20.96 -8.20 -10.08
C SER A 265 21.39 -6.74 -9.93
N GLU A 266 21.46 -5.97 -11.03
CA GLU A 266 21.78 -4.54 -10.98
C GLU A 266 20.58 -3.75 -10.47
N ASP A 267 19.37 -4.09 -10.93
CA ASP A 267 18.13 -3.51 -10.41
C ASP A 267 18.01 -3.73 -8.89
N THR A 268 18.27 -4.98 -8.43
CA THR A 268 18.24 -5.31 -7.01
C THR A 268 19.26 -4.47 -6.21
N ARG A 269 20.47 -4.26 -6.76
CA ARG A 269 21.49 -3.42 -6.14
C ARG A 269 21.04 -1.96 -6.04
N ILE A 270 20.45 -1.41 -7.10
CA ILE A 270 19.92 -0.05 -7.09
C ILE A 270 18.86 0.12 -6.01
N LEU A 271 17.91 -0.82 -5.92
CA LEU A 271 16.85 -0.78 -4.88
C LEU A 271 17.44 -0.81 -3.47
N ALA A 272 18.47 -1.64 -3.22
CA ALA A 272 19.18 -1.71 -1.95
C ALA A 272 19.93 -0.42 -1.62
N ASP A 273 20.77 0.05 -2.55
CA ASP A 273 21.62 1.22 -2.37
C ASP A 273 20.82 2.52 -2.13
N GLN A 274 19.64 2.63 -2.74
CA GLN A 274 18.75 3.79 -2.62
C GLN A 274 17.62 3.57 -1.59
N SER A 275 17.67 2.49 -0.82
CA SER A 275 16.71 2.18 0.26
C SER A 275 15.25 2.16 -0.24
N VAL A 276 15.01 1.71 -1.46
CA VAL A 276 13.67 1.51 -2.01
C VAL A 276 13.05 0.27 -1.37
N SER A 277 11.85 0.41 -0.83
CA SER A 277 11.07 -0.74 -0.34
C SER A 277 10.29 -1.39 -1.46
N VAL A 278 10.10 -2.71 -1.40
CA VAL A 278 9.32 -3.47 -2.37
C VAL A 278 8.04 -3.99 -1.73
N ALA A 279 6.90 -3.82 -2.40
CA ALA A 279 5.65 -4.48 -2.04
C ALA A 279 5.45 -5.71 -2.94
N HIS A 280 5.54 -6.90 -2.35
CA HIS A 280 5.29 -8.16 -3.03
C HIS A 280 3.79 -8.48 -2.99
N ASN A 281 3.17 -8.66 -4.16
CA ASN A 281 1.74 -8.88 -4.34
C ASN A 281 1.50 -10.30 -4.89
N PRO A 282 1.58 -11.37 -4.07
CA PRO A 282 1.66 -12.74 -4.59
C PRO A 282 0.42 -13.17 -5.37
N ILE A 283 -0.77 -12.83 -4.88
CA ILE A 283 -2.03 -13.26 -5.50
C ILE A 283 -2.27 -12.53 -6.81
N ALA A 284 -2.15 -11.20 -6.83
CA ALA A 284 -2.31 -10.40 -8.05
C ALA A 284 -1.30 -10.82 -9.13
N ASN A 285 -0.05 -11.05 -8.77
CA ASN A 285 0.97 -11.55 -9.70
C ASN A 285 0.59 -12.90 -10.34
N MET A 286 -0.12 -13.78 -9.61
CA MET A 286 -0.63 -15.05 -10.14
C MET A 286 -1.85 -14.84 -11.03
N ILE A 287 -2.83 -14.04 -10.62
CA ILE A 287 -4.06 -13.77 -11.38
C ILE A 287 -3.75 -13.08 -12.70
N LEU A 288 -2.90 -12.05 -12.67
CA LEU A 288 -2.52 -11.28 -13.86
C LEU A 288 -1.38 -11.92 -14.68
N ALA A 289 -0.92 -13.11 -14.26
CA ALA A 289 0.20 -13.81 -14.88
C ALA A 289 1.49 -12.95 -14.97
N SER A 290 1.70 -12.06 -14.01
CA SER A 290 2.86 -11.15 -13.97
C SER A 290 4.17 -11.90 -13.75
N GLY A 291 4.16 -12.97 -12.95
CA GLY A 291 5.32 -13.80 -12.63
C GLY A 291 5.60 -13.90 -11.14
N VAL A 292 6.83 -14.25 -10.76
CA VAL A 292 7.25 -14.45 -9.37
C VAL A 292 8.29 -13.41 -8.99
N CYS A 293 7.99 -12.59 -7.98
CA CYS A 293 8.95 -11.63 -7.43
C CYS A 293 10.11 -12.37 -6.71
N PRO A 294 11.38 -12.04 -6.99
CA PRO A 294 12.54 -12.71 -6.39
C PRO A 294 12.79 -12.23 -4.94
N VAL A 295 11.84 -12.47 -4.05
CA VAL A 295 11.87 -12.02 -2.64
C VAL A 295 13.13 -12.50 -1.89
N PRO A 296 13.61 -13.76 -2.03
CA PRO A 296 14.83 -14.19 -1.36
C PRO A 296 16.05 -13.36 -1.75
N GLU A 297 16.21 -13.06 -3.04
CA GLU A 297 17.30 -12.26 -3.59
C GLU A 297 17.25 -10.81 -3.10
N LEU A 298 16.07 -10.20 -3.14
CA LEU A 298 15.83 -8.85 -2.62
C LEU A 298 16.23 -8.75 -1.14
N ARG A 299 15.73 -9.67 -0.31
CA ARG A 299 16.06 -9.70 1.11
C ARG A 299 17.54 -10.02 1.38
N GLY A 300 18.13 -10.88 0.57
CA GLY A 300 19.56 -11.20 0.63
C GLY A 300 20.46 -9.99 0.39
N MET A 301 20.00 -9.03 -0.40
CA MET A 301 20.67 -7.75 -0.66
C MET A 301 20.28 -6.63 0.33
N GLY A 302 19.42 -6.92 1.32
CA GLY A 302 19.00 -5.96 2.34
C GLY A 302 17.84 -5.07 1.94
N VAL A 303 17.16 -5.34 0.81
CA VAL A 303 15.95 -4.61 0.41
C VAL A 303 14.82 -4.93 1.40
N ASN A 304 14.13 -3.89 1.88
CA ASN A 304 12.94 -4.04 2.70
C ASN A 304 11.78 -4.53 1.83
N VAL A 305 11.22 -5.71 2.15
CA VAL A 305 10.10 -6.29 1.39
C VAL A 305 8.90 -6.44 2.32
N GLY A 306 7.80 -5.79 1.96
CA GLY A 306 6.48 -5.94 2.57
C GLY A 306 5.55 -6.77 1.67
N ILE A 307 4.44 -7.27 2.25
CA ILE A 307 3.40 -7.98 1.51
C ILE A 307 2.28 -6.98 1.19
N GLY A 308 1.84 -6.95 -0.07
CA GLY A 308 0.67 -6.22 -0.53
C GLY A 308 -0.47 -7.17 -0.88
N ILE A 309 -1.70 -6.70 -0.68
CA ILE A 309 -2.91 -7.40 -1.12
C ILE A 309 -3.20 -7.10 -2.59
N ASP A 310 -2.81 -5.89 -3.04
CA ASP A 310 -3.22 -5.29 -4.31
C ASP A 310 -4.70 -4.86 -4.33
N GLY A 311 -5.28 -4.66 -5.51
CA GLY A 311 -6.67 -4.28 -5.64
C GLY A 311 -7.64 -5.45 -5.62
N ALA A 312 -8.90 -5.19 -5.26
CA ALA A 312 -9.95 -6.21 -5.26
C ALA A 312 -10.33 -6.68 -6.68
N GLY A 313 -9.96 -5.94 -7.70
CA GLY A 313 -10.13 -6.34 -9.11
C GLY A 313 -9.04 -7.27 -9.62
N SER A 314 -7.92 -7.39 -8.90
CA SER A 314 -6.77 -8.23 -9.23
C SER A 314 -6.45 -9.28 -8.16
N ASN A 315 -7.23 -9.34 -7.07
CA ASN A 315 -7.06 -10.31 -5.96
C ASN A 315 -8.38 -10.96 -5.50
N ASP A 316 -9.54 -10.46 -5.93
CA ASP A 316 -10.87 -10.91 -5.50
C ASP A 316 -11.20 -10.76 -4.01
N SER A 317 -10.20 -10.66 -3.14
CA SER A 317 -10.37 -10.50 -1.70
C SER A 317 -9.45 -9.41 -1.15
N GLN A 318 -9.78 -8.89 0.04
CA GLN A 318 -8.91 -7.96 0.76
C GLN A 318 -8.45 -8.57 2.10
N ASP A 319 -8.24 -9.89 2.08
CA ASP A 319 -7.77 -10.67 3.23
C ASP A 319 -6.24 -10.77 3.23
N MET A 320 -5.59 -10.08 4.17
CA MET A 320 -4.13 -10.07 4.33
C MET A 320 -3.58 -11.45 4.72
N LEU A 321 -4.35 -12.26 5.44
CA LEU A 321 -3.91 -13.60 5.85
C LEU A 321 -3.80 -14.54 4.64
N GLU A 322 -4.66 -14.34 3.64
CA GLU A 322 -4.59 -15.07 2.38
C GLU A 322 -3.33 -14.71 1.61
N SER A 323 -3.00 -13.42 1.48
CA SER A 323 -1.76 -12.95 0.84
C SER A 323 -0.51 -13.48 1.58
N ILE A 324 -0.51 -13.47 2.92
CA ILE A 324 0.59 -14.05 3.73
C ILE A 324 0.73 -15.54 3.45
N LYS A 325 -0.37 -16.29 3.35
CA LYS A 325 -0.35 -17.73 3.06
C LYS A 325 0.26 -18.04 1.69
N MET A 326 0.01 -17.19 0.70
CA MET A 326 0.49 -17.40 -0.68
C MET A 326 1.94 -16.94 -0.90
N THR A 327 2.50 -16.11 -0.01
CA THR A 327 3.86 -15.58 -0.15
C THR A 327 4.97 -16.65 -0.22
N PRO A 328 4.92 -17.79 0.50
CA PRO A 328 5.96 -18.82 0.44
C PRO A 328 5.92 -19.70 -0.81
N LEU A 329 4.91 -19.58 -1.65
CA LEU A 329 4.70 -20.40 -2.84
C LEU A 329 5.31 -19.76 -4.08
#